data_f3b069cf283e52ddee424b6e73f83532
#
_entry.id   f3b069cf283e52ddee424b6e73f83532
#
_cell.length_a   1.000
_cell.length_b   1.000
_cell.length_c   1.000
_cell.angle_alpha   90.00
_cell.angle_beta   90.00
_cell.angle_gamma   90.00
#
_symmetry.space_group_name_H-M   'P 1'
#
loop_
_entity.id
_entity.type
_entity.pdbx_description
1 polymer ?
#
loop_
_entity_poly.entity_id
_entity_poly.type
_entity_poly.pdbx_seq_one_letter_code
_entity_poly.pdbx_strand_id
1 'polypeptide(L)'
;MKPNYSVVALVLVTFFMVSFFTNILGPLFPELIKSFDIGLTLAGLFPFAFFIAYGVMSIPAGLLVQRFGEKRVMLGAFSLAGAGALLFAVAPVFAVAMLALFLIGTAMAMLQVAINPLLRRSGGSAHFAAFSVLAQLLFGAAASLSPWVYVSLAGQVQAQPADFTWIPATMPWLSMYWLFALLSVLMLVWIGLSRLEAVERNEQETLSWQACVGYFRNPTVIRFFFAIVAYVALEQGIANSIAVFLQTYHQIEPQYSAQVISQFWMMLTLGCVLGLVLLKLFDAKLVLMLFCLGAALSLITALIGSTDTALLAFPLSGFFLSVMWSVLFSLALNSVSSGHGAVSGVLCTGIVGGALASPLIGILAQLSGSLQLACLVLLLPLGYIAWIAWWAQPIVRNHTVRMFWHKQTQLTEKQEATGQ
;
A
#
# COMPACT_ATOMS: atom_id res chain seq x y z
N MET A 1 16.94 0.34 25.46
CA MET A 1 16.01 -0.77 25.78
C MET A 1 16.35 -1.96 24.92
N LYS A 2 16.33 -3.19 25.48
CA LYS A 2 16.49 -4.41 24.66
C LYS A 2 15.25 -4.60 23.77
N PRO A 3 15.41 -5.02 22.50
CA PRO A 3 14.27 -5.26 21.61
C PRO A 3 13.32 -6.31 22.19
N ASN A 4 12.01 -6.03 22.13
CA ASN A 4 10.98 -7.03 22.46
C ASN A 4 10.60 -7.76 21.17
N TYR A 5 11.31 -8.84 20.86
CA TYR A 5 11.13 -9.61 19.63
C TYR A 5 9.73 -10.19 19.46
N SER A 6 9.02 -10.51 20.56
CA SER A 6 7.62 -11.00 20.48
C SER A 6 6.69 -9.92 19.94
N VAL A 7 6.84 -8.68 20.40
CA VAL A 7 6.05 -7.54 19.90
C VAL A 7 6.45 -7.18 18.48
N VAL A 8 7.76 -7.23 18.16
CA VAL A 8 8.24 -7.01 16.79
C VAL A 8 7.63 -8.05 15.84
N ALA A 9 7.63 -9.34 16.20
CA ALA A 9 7.00 -10.39 15.39
C ALA A 9 5.50 -10.14 15.18
N LEU A 10 4.77 -9.76 16.24
CA LEU A 10 3.35 -9.42 16.14
C LEU A 10 3.12 -8.26 15.15
N VAL A 11 3.93 -7.21 15.22
CA VAL A 11 3.83 -6.06 14.32
C VAL A 11 4.14 -6.46 12.88
N LEU A 12 5.19 -7.25 12.66
CA LEU A 12 5.58 -7.73 11.34
C LEU A 12 4.49 -8.59 10.71
N VAL A 13 3.86 -9.50 11.48
CA VAL A 13 2.71 -10.27 11.00
C VAL A 13 1.51 -9.37 10.74
N THR A 14 1.32 -8.32 11.54
CA THR A 14 0.25 -7.34 11.27
C THR A 14 0.48 -6.60 9.95
N PHE A 15 1.72 -6.22 9.61
CA PHE A 15 2.05 -5.68 8.27
C PHE A 15 1.70 -6.67 7.16
N PHE A 16 2.02 -7.95 7.35
CA PHE A 16 1.64 -9.01 6.41
C PHE A 16 0.10 -9.07 6.25
N MET A 17 -0.66 -9.10 7.36
CA MET A 17 -2.13 -9.14 7.32
C MET A 17 -2.74 -7.94 6.64
N VAL A 18 -2.26 -6.73 6.93
CA VAL A 18 -2.72 -5.49 6.26
C VAL A 18 -2.57 -5.61 4.75
N SER A 19 -1.41 -6.04 4.27
CA SER A 19 -1.16 -6.20 2.85
C SER A 19 -2.01 -7.30 2.23
N PHE A 20 -2.12 -8.44 2.90
CA PHE A 20 -2.88 -9.60 2.44
C PHE A 20 -4.37 -9.26 2.22
N PHE A 21 -4.97 -8.46 3.10
CA PHE A 21 -6.37 -8.03 2.99
C PHE A 21 -6.55 -6.91 1.95
N THR A 22 -5.57 -6.02 1.82
CA THR A 22 -5.66 -4.87 0.91
C THR A 22 -5.55 -5.30 -0.56
N ASN A 23 -4.60 -6.18 -0.87
CA ASN A 23 -4.18 -6.43 -2.26
C ASN A 23 -4.92 -7.57 -2.96
N ILE A 24 -5.97 -8.12 -2.34
CA ILE A 24 -6.81 -9.17 -2.94
C ILE A 24 -7.80 -8.63 -3.97
N LEU A 25 -8.18 -7.36 -3.89
CA LEU A 25 -9.22 -6.79 -4.77
C LEU A 25 -8.85 -6.88 -6.24
N GLY A 26 -7.58 -6.70 -6.61
CA GLY A 26 -7.13 -6.82 -7.99
C GLY A 26 -7.47 -8.17 -8.64
N PRO A 27 -7.04 -9.30 -8.06
CA PRO A 27 -7.40 -10.63 -8.54
C PRO A 27 -8.89 -10.93 -8.55
N LEU A 28 -9.64 -10.40 -7.57
CA LEU A 28 -11.09 -10.61 -7.47
C LEU A 28 -11.89 -9.73 -8.41
N PHE A 29 -11.32 -8.68 -8.97
CA PHE A 29 -12.06 -7.66 -9.70
C PHE A 29 -12.89 -8.22 -10.87
N PRO A 30 -12.37 -9.11 -11.75
CA PRO A 30 -13.16 -9.73 -12.83
C PRO A 30 -14.32 -10.58 -12.30
N GLU A 31 -14.09 -11.35 -11.24
CA GLU A 31 -15.10 -12.21 -10.63
C GLU A 31 -16.22 -11.40 -9.97
N LEU A 32 -15.90 -10.26 -9.35
CA LEU A 32 -16.90 -9.36 -8.78
C LEU A 32 -17.78 -8.75 -9.88
N ILE A 33 -17.19 -8.33 -11.00
CA ILE A 33 -17.92 -7.84 -12.17
C ILE A 33 -18.94 -8.91 -12.64
N LYS A 34 -18.47 -10.14 -12.82
CA LYS A 34 -19.27 -11.26 -13.27
C LYS A 34 -20.36 -11.68 -12.27
N SER A 35 -19.98 -11.78 -10.99
CA SER A 35 -20.90 -12.28 -9.94
C SER A 35 -22.03 -11.33 -9.61
N PHE A 36 -21.79 -10.01 -9.75
CA PHE A 36 -22.80 -8.98 -9.50
C PHE A 36 -23.48 -8.47 -10.77
N ASP A 37 -23.08 -8.97 -11.94
CA ASP A 37 -23.59 -8.54 -13.27
C ASP A 37 -23.55 -7.01 -13.42
N ILE A 38 -22.39 -6.41 -13.13
CA ILE A 38 -22.19 -4.97 -13.11
C ILE A 38 -21.13 -4.54 -14.12
N GLY A 39 -21.24 -3.29 -14.58
CA GLY A 39 -20.21 -2.69 -15.43
C GLY A 39 -18.97 -2.29 -14.65
N LEU A 40 -17.88 -2.01 -15.38
CA LEU A 40 -16.56 -1.66 -14.84
C LEU A 40 -16.62 -0.41 -13.93
N THR A 41 -17.49 0.56 -14.23
CA THR A 41 -17.68 1.76 -13.40
C THR A 41 -18.20 1.43 -12.02
N LEU A 42 -19.24 0.58 -11.91
CA LEU A 42 -19.77 0.16 -10.61
C LEU A 42 -18.79 -0.74 -9.86
N ALA A 43 -18.06 -1.60 -10.57
CA ALA A 43 -17.01 -2.41 -9.98
C ALA A 43 -15.90 -1.56 -9.36
N GLY A 44 -15.58 -0.41 -9.95
CA GLY A 44 -14.62 0.54 -9.39
C GLY A 44 -15.00 1.07 -8.00
N LEU A 45 -16.29 0.96 -7.61
CA LEU A 45 -16.73 1.33 -6.27
C LEU A 45 -16.25 0.36 -5.19
N PHE A 46 -15.84 -0.87 -5.51
CA PHE A 46 -15.27 -1.80 -4.54
C PHE A 46 -13.95 -1.27 -3.94
N PRO A 47 -12.90 -1.00 -4.75
CA PRO A 47 -11.69 -0.36 -4.21
C PRO A 47 -11.96 1.05 -3.68
N PHE A 48 -12.91 1.80 -4.26
CA PHE A 48 -13.33 3.09 -3.72
C PHE A 48 -13.81 2.95 -2.27
N ALA A 49 -14.75 2.04 -1.97
CA ALA A 49 -15.28 1.82 -0.63
C ALA A 49 -14.17 1.44 0.37
N PHE A 50 -13.22 0.62 -0.05
CA PHE A 50 -12.09 0.21 0.77
C PHE A 50 -11.13 1.38 1.06
N PHE A 51 -10.68 2.10 0.03
CA PHE A 51 -9.64 3.11 0.18
C PHE A 51 -10.14 4.46 0.69
N ILE A 52 -11.44 4.82 0.48
CA ILE A 52 -12.02 6.03 1.06
C ILE A 52 -11.97 5.99 2.59
N ALA A 53 -12.03 4.79 3.19
CA ALA A 53 -11.90 4.58 4.61
C ALA A 53 -10.56 5.08 5.18
N TYR A 54 -9.48 5.00 4.40
CA TYR A 54 -8.18 5.57 4.81
C TYR A 54 -8.23 7.09 4.92
N GLY A 55 -8.89 7.76 3.97
CA GLY A 55 -9.08 9.21 4.02
C GLY A 55 -9.87 9.66 5.24
N VAL A 56 -10.91 8.91 5.59
CA VAL A 56 -11.80 9.22 6.72
C VAL A 56 -11.16 8.86 8.06
N MET A 57 -10.48 7.69 8.13
CA MET A 57 -10.13 7.07 9.42
C MET A 57 -8.67 7.26 9.84
N SER A 58 -7.73 7.61 8.95
CA SER A 58 -6.31 7.69 9.32
C SER A 58 -6.02 8.68 10.45
N ILE A 59 -6.57 9.90 10.40
CA ILE A 59 -6.39 10.89 11.47
C ILE A 59 -7.16 10.48 12.73
N PRO A 60 -8.46 10.12 12.69
CA PRO A 60 -9.17 9.59 13.85
C PRO A 60 -8.48 8.38 14.50
N ALA A 61 -7.92 7.46 13.70
CA ALA A 61 -7.18 6.31 14.22
C ALA A 61 -5.95 6.73 15.03
N GLY A 62 -5.22 7.76 14.60
CA GLY A 62 -4.11 8.35 15.36
C GLY A 62 -4.55 8.84 16.74
N LEU A 63 -5.69 9.53 16.80
CA LEU A 63 -6.28 10.00 18.07
C LEU A 63 -6.76 8.84 18.95
N LEU A 64 -7.37 7.80 18.35
CA LEU A 64 -7.76 6.58 19.07
C LEU A 64 -6.54 5.86 19.65
N VAL A 65 -5.46 5.74 18.89
CA VAL A 65 -4.20 5.16 19.35
C VAL A 65 -3.64 5.97 20.52
N GLN A 66 -3.70 7.29 20.49
CA GLN A 66 -3.27 8.14 21.60
C GLN A 66 -4.14 7.97 22.84
N ARG A 67 -5.45 7.87 22.68
CA ARG A 67 -6.38 7.78 23.80
C ARG A 67 -6.42 6.39 24.44
N PHE A 68 -6.46 5.33 23.64
CA PHE A 68 -6.72 3.98 24.08
C PHE A 68 -5.50 3.06 24.05
N GLY A 69 -4.40 3.49 23.40
CA GLY A 69 -3.20 2.68 23.19
C GLY A 69 -3.32 1.72 22.01
N GLU A 70 -2.16 1.27 21.52
CA GLU A 70 -2.05 0.45 20.32
C GLU A 70 -2.79 -0.88 20.43
N LYS A 71 -2.68 -1.57 21.58
CA LYS A 71 -3.32 -2.88 21.80
C LYS A 71 -4.84 -2.83 21.59
N ARG A 72 -5.52 -1.86 22.23
CA ARG A 72 -6.98 -1.74 22.14
C ARG A 72 -7.42 -1.36 20.73
N VAL A 73 -6.67 -0.49 20.07
CA VAL A 73 -6.97 -0.08 18.69
C VAL A 73 -6.77 -1.25 17.73
N MET A 74 -5.70 -2.04 17.87
CA MET A 74 -5.48 -3.24 17.06
C MET A 74 -6.57 -4.31 17.28
N LEU A 75 -7.00 -4.54 18.53
CA LEU A 75 -8.13 -5.43 18.82
C LEU A 75 -9.42 -4.93 18.14
N GLY A 76 -9.74 -3.65 18.28
CA GLY A 76 -10.89 -3.05 17.62
C GLY A 76 -10.81 -3.15 16.09
N ALA A 77 -9.65 -2.94 15.52
CA ALA A 77 -9.41 -3.04 14.09
C ALA A 77 -9.63 -4.48 13.57
N PHE A 78 -9.03 -5.50 14.18
CA PHE A 78 -9.27 -6.88 13.78
C PHE A 78 -10.70 -7.36 14.02
N SER A 79 -11.36 -6.87 15.07
CA SER A 79 -12.80 -7.12 15.28
C SER A 79 -13.63 -6.55 14.13
N LEU A 80 -13.30 -5.34 13.70
CA LEU A 80 -13.98 -4.67 12.58
C LEU A 80 -13.69 -5.36 11.24
N ALA A 81 -12.43 -5.77 11.01
CA ALA A 81 -12.05 -6.53 9.81
C ALA A 81 -12.77 -7.87 9.73
N GLY A 82 -12.80 -8.62 10.83
CA GLY A 82 -13.50 -9.90 10.91
C GLY A 82 -15.01 -9.76 10.72
N ALA A 83 -15.62 -8.73 11.33
CA ALA A 83 -17.05 -8.44 11.14
C ALA A 83 -17.36 -8.06 9.68
N GLY A 84 -16.54 -7.21 9.05
CA GLY A 84 -16.69 -6.87 7.64
C GLY A 84 -16.53 -8.08 6.72
N ALA A 85 -15.53 -8.93 6.99
CA ALA A 85 -15.30 -10.14 6.21
C ALA A 85 -16.46 -11.14 6.33
N LEU A 86 -16.95 -11.38 7.56
CA LEU A 86 -18.12 -12.25 7.78
C LEU A 86 -19.38 -11.68 7.14
N LEU A 87 -19.60 -10.38 7.27
CA LEU A 87 -20.75 -9.71 6.66
C LEU A 87 -20.79 -9.94 5.13
N PHE A 88 -19.64 -9.81 4.47
CA PHE A 88 -19.55 -10.04 3.03
C PHE A 88 -19.67 -11.53 2.68
N ALA A 89 -19.08 -12.42 3.46
CA ALA A 89 -19.13 -13.85 3.23
C ALA A 89 -20.57 -14.43 3.34
N VAL A 90 -21.37 -13.89 4.29
CA VAL A 90 -22.73 -14.39 4.56
C VAL A 90 -23.78 -13.74 3.65
N ALA A 91 -23.61 -12.47 3.30
CA ALA A 91 -24.58 -11.73 2.50
C ALA A 91 -23.90 -11.05 1.29
N PRO A 92 -23.55 -11.82 0.23
CA PRO A 92 -22.82 -11.31 -0.92
C PRO A 92 -23.74 -10.53 -1.88
N VAL A 93 -24.22 -9.37 -1.44
CA VAL A 93 -24.96 -8.41 -2.27
C VAL A 93 -24.18 -7.09 -2.35
N PHE A 94 -24.34 -6.34 -3.44
CA PHE A 94 -23.54 -5.16 -3.76
C PHE A 94 -23.49 -4.14 -2.62
N ALA A 95 -24.63 -3.79 -2.03
CA ALA A 95 -24.68 -2.81 -0.94
C ALA A 95 -23.91 -3.29 0.32
N VAL A 96 -24.02 -4.59 0.64
CA VAL A 96 -23.29 -5.19 1.75
C VAL A 96 -21.79 -5.26 1.45
N ALA A 97 -21.40 -5.53 0.21
CA ALA A 97 -20.02 -5.50 -0.24
C ALA A 97 -19.38 -4.11 0.00
N MET A 98 -20.10 -3.04 -0.37
CA MET A 98 -19.65 -1.66 -0.13
C MET A 98 -19.38 -1.40 1.36
N LEU A 99 -20.35 -1.75 2.22
CA LEU A 99 -20.21 -1.58 3.66
C LEU A 99 -19.08 -2.44 4.23
N ALA A 100 -19.01 -3.71 3.84
CA ALA A 100 -17.99 -4.65 4.31
C ALA A 100 -16.57 -4.19 3.94
N LEU A 101 -16.37 -3.75 2.69
CA LEU A 101 -15.09 -3.24 2.22
C LEU A 101 -14.71 -1.92 2.92
N PHE A 102 -15.67 -1.05 3.20
CA PHE A 102 -15.43 0.15 4.01
C PHE A 102 -15.02 -0.21 5.44
N LEU A 103 -15.66 -1.20 6.08
CA LEU A 103 -15.30 -1.66 7.42
C LEU A 103 -13.88 -2.28 7.43
N ILE A 104 -13.56 -3.13 6.45
CA ILE A 104 -12.23 -3.73 6.31
C ILE A 104 -11.19 -2.63 6.05
N GLY A 105 -11.45 -1.69 5.16
CA GLY A 105 -10.57 -0.56 4.89
C GLY A 105 -10.33 0.31 6.13
N THR A 106 -11.38 0.59 6.91
CA THR A 106 -11.28 1.27 8.20
C THR A 106 -10.36 0.52 9.17
N ALA A 107 -10.52 -0.79 9.27
CA ALA A 107 -9.68 -1.65 10.10
C ALA A 107 -8.21 -1.58 9.67
N MET A 108 -7.94 -1.67 8.35
CA MET A 108 -6.58 -1.61 7.81
C MET A 108 -5.93 -0.24 8.08
N ALA A 109 -6.69 0.86 7.92
CA ALA A 109 -6.22 2.20 8.27
C ALA A 109 -5.84 2.32 9.76
N MET A 110 -6.68 1.80 10.66
CA MET A 110 -6.40 1.76 12.09
C MET A 110 -5.14 0.97 12.42
N LEU A 111 -4.97 -0.20 11.80
CA LEU A 111 -3.78 -1.03 11.99
C LEU A 111 -2.52 -0.31 11.53
N GLN A 112 -2.49 0.24 10.32
CA GLN A 112 -1.32 0.94 9.78
C GLN A 112 -0.87 2.10 10.67
N VAL A 113 -1.81 2.86 11.21
CA VAL A 113 -1.49 3.96 12.15
C VAL A 113 -0.93 3.45 13.48
N ALA A 114 -1.42 2.31 13.97
CA ALA A 114 -0.99 1.74 15.25
C ALA A 114 0.38 1.05 15.18
N ILE A 115 0.68 0.31 14.09
CA ILE A 115 1.85 -0.57 14.01
C ILE A 115 3.17 0.17 13.78
N ASN A 116 3.17 1.30 13.07
CA ASN A 116 4.40 2.03 12.76
C ASN A 116 5.12 2.57 14.03
N PRO A 117 4.44 3.30 14.95
CA PRO A 117 5.06 3.72 16.21
C PRO A 117 5.44 2.53 17.09
N LEU A 118 4.61 1.48 17.10
CA LEU A 118 4.86 0.29 17.89
C LEU A 118 6.13 -0.44 17.45
N LEU A 119 6.37 -0.56 16.12
CA LEU A 119 7.60 -1.14 15.57
C LEU A 119 8.85 -0.36 16.02
N ARG A 120 8.79 0.97 15.94
CA ARG A 120 9.91 1.84 16.33
C ARG A 120 10.29 1.67 17.81
N ARG A 121 9.29 1.54 18.69
CA ARG A 121 9.50 1.37 20.13
C ARG A 121 9.99 -0.03 20.48
N SER A 122 9.34 -1.04 19.95
CA SER A 122 9.61 -2.44 20.29
C SER A 122 10.91 -2.96 19.68
N GLY A 123 11.28 -2.47 18.50
CA GLY A 123 12.51 -2.82 17.81
C GLY A 123 13.76 -2.07 18.29
N GLY A 124 13.55 -0.97 19.03
CA GLY A 124 14.61 -0.05 19.42
C GLY A 124 15.13 0.80 18.25
N SER A 125 15.57 2.03 18.57
CA SER A 125 16.00 3.01 17.55
C SER A 125 17.18 2.52 16.69
N ALA A 126 18.09 1.72 17.24
CA ALA A 126 19.26 1.18 16.54
C ALA A 126 18.88 0.16 15.44
N HIS A 127 17.82 -0.61 15.63
CA HIS A 127 17.41 -1.66 14.70
C HIS A 127 16.14 -1.29 13.90
N PHE A 128 15.58 -0.11 14.13
CA PHE A 128 14.32 0.32 13.50
C PHE A 128 14.38 0.29 11.97
N ALA A 129 15.50 0.72 11.37
CA ALA A 129 15.67 0.69 9.92
C ALA A 129 15.59 -0.74 9.37
N ALA A 130 16.25 -1.70 10.03
CA ALA A 130 16.24 -3.10 9.60
C ALA A 130 14.83 -3.73 9.73
N PHE A 131 14.13 -3.47 10.84
CA PHE A 131 12.76 -3.95 11.02
C PHE A 131 11.77 -3.29 10.08
N SER A 132 11.97 -2.03 9.71
CA SER A 132 11.13 -1.36 8.69
C SER A 132 11.30 -1.98 7.32
N VAL A 133 12.54 -2.34 6.93
CA VAL A 133 12.79 -3.07 5.67
C VAL A 133 12.13 -4.45 5.71
N LEU A 134 12.27 -5.17 6.83
CA LEU A 134 11.64 -6.47 7.00
C LEU A 134 10.10 -6.38 6.95
N ALA A 135 9.51 -5.32 7.53
CA ALA A 135 8.08 -5.05 7.43
C ALA A 135 7.62 -4.84 5.98
N GLN A 136 8.39 -4.08 5.18
CA GLN A 136 8.10 -3.88 3.75
C GLN A 136 8.25 -5.18 2.94
N LEU A 137 9.25 -5.98 3.23
CA LEU A 137 9.41 -7.30 2.58
C LEU A 137 8.22 -8.21 2.89
N LEU A 138 7.76 -8.26 4.15
CA LEU A 138 6.60 -9.05 4.52
C LEU A 138 5.30 -8.49 3.92
N PHE A 139 5.18 -7.17 3.82
CA PHE A 139 4.07 -6.53 3.13
C PHE A 139 4.01 -6.95 1.65
N GLY A 140 5.14 -6.86 0.94
CA GLY A 140 5.24 -7.28 -0.45
C GLY A 140 5.04 -8.79 -0.65
N ALA A 141 5.59 -9.62 0.25
CA ALA A 141 5.38 -11.06 0.24
C ALA A 141 3.89 -11.43 0.40
N ALA A 142 3.16 -10.74 1.29
CA ALA A 142 1.73 -10.93 1.47
C ALA A 142 0.93 -10.55 0.23
N ALA A 143 1.26 -9.40 -0.39
CA ALA A 143 0.63 -8.95 -1.63
C ALA A 143 0.84 -9.95 -2.78
N SER A 144 2.04 -10.52 -2.88
CA SER A 144 2.36 -11.54 -3.88
C SER A 144 1.68 -12.89 -3.59
N LEU A 145 1.52 -13.24 -2.32
CA LEU A 145 0.91 -14.51 -1.90
C LEU A 145 -0.61 -14.50 -2.04
N SER A 146 -1.25 -13.35 -1.83
CA SER A 146 -2.71 -13.21 -1.80
C SER A 146 -3.41 -13.75 -3.08
N PRO A 147 -2.95 -13.45 -4.32
CA PRO A 147 -3.53 -14.02 -5.53
C PRO A 147 -3.39 -15.54 -5.62
N TRP A 148 -2.26 -16.09 -5.16
CA TRP A 148 -2.02 -17.54 -5.14
C TRP A 148 -2.96 -18.27 -4.21
N VAL A 149 -3.14 -17.73 -2.99
CA VAL A 149 -4.09 -18.29 -2.02
C VAL A 149 -5.50 -18.24 -2.58
N TYR A 150 -5.88 -17.15 -3.22
CA TYR A 150 -7.18 -17.02 -3.89
C TYR A 150 -7.40 -18.13 -4.93
N VAL A 151 -6.47 -18.29 -5.88
CA VAL A 151 -6.58 -19.29 -6.95
C VAL A 151 -6.69 -20.70 -6.36
N SER A 152 -5.89 -21.00 -5.34
CA SER A 152 -5.91 -22.30 -4.67
C SER A 152 -7.23 -22.59 -3.98
N LEU A 153 -7.77 -21.63 -3.20
CA LEU A 153 -9.03 -21.79 -2.49
C LEU A 153 -10.22 -21.85 -3.44
N ALA A 154 -10.26 -20.94 -4.42
CA ALA A 154 -11.33 -20.92 -5.41
C ALA A 154 -11.35 -22.23 -6.23
N GLY A 155 -10.18 -22.74 -6.60
CA GLY A 155 -10.05 -24.03 -7.30
C GLY A 155 -10.55 -25.21 -6.47
N GLN A 156 -10.28 -25.25 -5.16
CA GLN A 156 -10.77 -26.29 -4.26
C GLN A 156 -12.31 -26.23 -4.12
N VAL A 157 -12.90 -25.04 -3.96
CA VAL A 157 -14.36 -24.86 -3.90
C VAL A 157 -15.04 -25.33 -5.18
N GLN A 158 -14.42 -25.05 -6.34
CA GLN A 158 -14.96 -25.49 -7.64
C GLN A 158 -14.80 -27.01 -7.87
N ALA A 159 -13.69 -27.59 -7.43
CA ALA A 159 -13.42 -29.02 -7.61
C ALA A 159 -14.26 -29.91 -6.70
N GLN A 160 -14.56 -29.45 -5.47
CA GLN A 160 -15.25 -30.22 -4.44
C GLN A 160 -16.35 -29.38 -3.75
N PRO A 161 -17.39 -28.94 -4.48
CA PRO A 161 -18.42 -28.06 -3.93
C PRO A 161 -19.22 -28.71 -2.79
N ALA A 162 -19.25 -30.03 -2.71
CA ALA A 162 -19.92 -30.77 -1.62
C ALA A 162 -19.26 -30.56 -0.25
N ASP A 163 -17.94 -30.29 -0.22
CA ASP A 163 -17.18 -30.07 1.02
C ASP A 163 -17.32 -28.61 1.50
N PHE A 164 -17.76 -27.70 0.64
CA PHE A 164 -17.89 -26.26 0.90
C PHE A 164 -19.33 -25.76 0.77
N THR A 165 -20.30 -26.46 1.39
CA THR A 165 -21.73 -26.18 1.24
C THR A 165 -22.17 -24.78 1.65
N TRP A 166 -21.34 -24.06 2.47
CA TRP A 166 -21.56 -22.67 2.88
C TRP A 166 -21.04 -21.63 1.88
N ILE A 167 -20.33 -22.06 0.83
CA ILE A 167 -19.85 -21.19 -0.25
C ILE A 167 -20.60 -21.55 -1.54
N PRO A 168 -21.34 -20.61 -2.14
CA PRO A 168 -21.96 -20.85 -3.43
C PRO A 168 -20.93 -21.20 -4.50
N ALA A 169 -21.13 -22.28 -5.23
CA ALA A 169 -20.21 -22.70 -6.30
C ALA A 169 -20.05 -21.63 -7.41
N THR A 170 -21.03 -20.74 -7.54
CA THR A 170 -21.02 -19.60 -8.46
C THR A 170 -20.15 -18.43 -7.96
N MET A 171 -19.78 -18.42 -6.67
CA MET A 171 -19.00 -17.35 -6.03
C MET A 171 -17.84 -17.91 -5.21
N PRO A 172 -16.91 -18.69 -5.81
CA PRO A 172 -15.83 -19.36 -5.09
C PRO A 172 -14.88 -18.37 -4.41
N TRP A 173 -14.82 -17.12 -4.88
CA TRP A 173 -14.04 -16.03 -4.30
C TRP A 173 -14.47 -15.66 -2.88
N LEU A 174 -15.67 -16.02 -2.43
CA LEU A 174 -16.11 -15.82 -1.04
C LEU A 174 -15.24 -16.60 -0.03
N SER A 175 -14.55 -17.66 -0.47
CA SER A 175 -13.58 -18.39 0.35
C SER A 175 -12.50 -17.47 0.97
N MET A 176 -12.10 -16.42 0.25
CA MET A 176 -11.15 -15.44 0.77
C MET A 176 -11.71 -14.64 1.95
N TYR A 177 -12.99 -14.29 1.93
CA TYR A 177 -13.61 -13.54 3.03
C TYR A 177 -13.83 -14.42 4.27
N TRP A 178 -14.12 -15.71 4.10
CA TRP A 178 -14.09 -16.68 5.20
C TRP A 178 -12.68 -16.82 5.79
N LEU A 179 -11.66 -16.89 4.94
CA LEU A 179 -10.26 -16.90 5.39
C LEU A 179 -9.92 -15.60 6.15
N PHE A 180 -10.34 -14.42 5.66
CA PHE A 180 -10.11 -13.15 6.34
C PHE A 180 -10.78 -13.10 7.72
N ALA A 181 -11.98 -13.62 7.85
CA ALA A 181 -12.66 -13.75 9.14
C ALA A 181 -11.86 -14.63 10.10
N LEU A 182 -11.42 -15.80 9.65
CA LEU A 182 -10.59 -16.72 10.42
C LEU A 182 -9.27 -16.07 10.87
N LEU A 183 -8.54 -15.45 9.94
CA LEU A 183 -7.28 -14.77 10.24
C LEU A 183 -7.47 -13.61 11.22
N SER A 184 -8.59 -12.88 11.11
CA SER A 184 -8.94 -11.82 12.07
C SER A 184 -9.13 -12.38 13.48
N VAL A 185 -9.83 -13.51 13.64
CA VAL A 185 -10.01 -14.18 14.93
C VAL A 185 -8.67 -14.65 15.50
N LEU A 186 -7.81 -15.27 14.68
CA LEU A 186 -6.47 -15.68 15.11
C LEU A 186 -5.63 -14.51 15.60
N MET A 187 -5.68 -13.38 14.89
CA MET A 187 -4.98 -12.15 15.30
C MET A 187 -5.57 -11.56 16.58
N LEU A 188 -6.90 -11.59 16.77
CA LEU A 188 -7.55 -11.17 18.01
C LEU A 188 -7.06 -11.99 19.21
N VAL A 189 -6.99 -13.31 19.07
CA VAL A 189 -6.47 -14.20 20.11
C VAL A 189 -5.01 -13.88 20.41
N TRP A 190 -4.17 -13.77 19.38
CA TRP A 190 -2.75 -13.48 19.57
C TRP A 190 -2.51 -12.14 20.25
N ILE A 191 -3.16 -11.05 19.76
CA ILE A 191 -3.04 -9.72 20.37
C ILE A 191 -3.59 -9.72 21.79
N GLY A 192 -4.71 -10.41 22.03
CA GLY A 192 -5.32 -10.54 23.36
C GLY A 192 -4.36 -11.13 24.39
N LEU A 193 -3.68 -12.22 24.01
CA LEU A 193 -2.69 -12.93 24.85
C LEU A 193 -1.35 -12.20 24.96
N SER A 194 -1.02 -11.32 24.00
CA SER A 194 0.25 -10.58 24.00
C SER A 194 0.28 -9.53 25.11
N ARG A 195 1.41 -9.46 25.83
CA ARG A 195 1.66 -8.42 26.83
C ARG A 195 2.27 -7.20 26.13
N LEU A 196 1.41 -6.31 25.64
CA LEU A 196 1.82 -5.01 25.13
C LEU A 196 1.79 -4.02 26.30
N GLU A 197 2.94 -3.53 26.73
CA GLU A 197 3.05 -2.55 27.80
C GLU A 197 2.38 -1.24 27.36
N ALA A 198 1.50 -0.73 28.23
CA ALA A 198 0.97 0.61 28.08
C ALA A 198 2.11 1.62 28.26
N VAL A 199 2.36 2.43 27.25
CA VAL A 199 3.46 3.38 27.30
C VAL A 199 3.03 4.69 27.94
N GLU A 200 3.79 5.14 28.95
CA GLU A 200 3.79 6.54 29.39
C GLU A 200 4.24 7.42 28.22
N ARG A 201 3.38 8.27 27.75
CA ARG A 201 3.64 9.15 26.60
C ARG A 201 4.13 10.50 27.08
N ASN A 202 5.23 10.97 26.49
CA ASN A 202 5.66 12.36 26.65
C ASN A 202 4.59 13.28 26.04
N GLU A 203 4.08 14.21 26.84
CA GLU A 203 3.06 15.20 26.45
C GLU A 203 3.49 16.08 25.24
N GLN A 204 4.75 16.08 24.88
CA GLN A 204 5.32 16.92 23.81
C GLN A 204 5.04 16.43 22.37
N GLU A 205 4.55 15.21 22.18
CA GLU A 205 4.22 14.64 20.86
C GLU A 205 2.71 14.38 20.67
N THR A 206 1.83 15.14 21.32
CA THR A 206 0.39 14.97 21.15
C THR A 206 -0.05 15.38 19.74
N LEU A 207 -0.47 14.39 18.94
CA LEU A 207 -1.21 14.65 17.70
C LEU A 207 -2.51 15.36 18.08
N SER A 208 -2.68 16.59 17.67
CA SER A 208 -3.94 17.31 17.79
C SER A 208 -4.59 17.35 16.41
N TRP A 209 -5.92 17.21 16.36
CA TRP A 209 -6.70 17.39 15.14
C TRP A 209 -6.41 18.75 14.50
N GLN A 210 -6.30 19.81 15.31
CA GLN A 210 -6.01 21.16 14.86
C GLN A 210 -4.61 21.24 14.22
N ALA A 211 -3.60 20.56 14.78
CA ALA A 211 -2.26 20.52 14.20
C ALA A 211 -2.27 19.82 12.83
N CYS A 212 -2.94 18.66 12.71
CA CYS A 212 -3.03 17.94 11.44
C CYS A 212 -3.76 18.78 10.39
N VAL A 213 -4.90 19.39 10.73
CA VAL A 213 -5.67 20.27 9.84
C VAL A 213 -4.86 21.53 9.47
N GLY A 214 -4.07 22.07 10.41
CA GLY A 214 -3.17 23.20 10.16
C GLY A 214 -2.14 22.91 9.07
N TYR A 215 -1.62 21.71 9.00
CA TYR A 215 -0.66 21.30 7.96
C TYR A 215 -1.28 21.21 6.55
N PHE A 216 -2.60 21.01 6.40
CA PHE A 216 -3.28 21.15 5.10
C PHE A 216 -3.27 22.58 4.56
N ARG A 217 -2.82 23.59 5.33
CA ARG A 217 -2.61 24.96 4.83
C ARG A 217 -1.17 25.18 4.33
N ASN A 218 -0.24 24.29 4.64
CA ASN A 218 1.14 24.39 4.17
C ASN A 218 1.25 23.91 2.71
N PRO A 219 1.64 24.79 1.76
CA PRO A 219 1.66 24.44 0.34
C PRO A 219 2.65 23.31 0.01
N THR A 220 3.72 23.16 0.77
CA THR A 220 4.68 22.06 0.61
C THR A 220 4.04 20.74 1.02
N VAL A 221 3.38 20.71 2.16
CA VAL A 221 2.71 19.49 2.67
C VAL A 221 1.56 19.07 1.74
N ILE A 222 0.76 20.03 1.27
CA ILE A 222 -0.32 19.74 0.30
C ILE A 222 0.23 19.10 -0.99
N ARG A 223 1.31 19.62 -1.55
CA ARG A 223 1.89 19.06 -2.77
C ARG A 223 2.36 17.62 -2.56
N PHE A 224 3.03 17.34 -1.44
CA PHE A 224 3.41 15.97 -1.12
C PHE A 224 2.21 15.08 -0.77
N PHE A 225 1.17 15.61 -0.13
CA PHE A 225 -0.08 14.88 0.09
C PHE A 225 -0.67 14.42 -1.25
N PHE A 226 -0.80 15.33 -2.23
CA PHE A 226 -1.28 14.94 -3.56
C PHE A 226 -0.31 14.03 -4.31
N ALA A 227 1.00 14.07 -4.03
CA ALA A 227 1.94 13.11 -4.59
C ALA A 227 1.72 11.70 -4.03
N ILE A 228 1.40 11.56 -2.75
CA ILE A 228 0.99 10.29 -2.15
C ILE A 228 -0.34 9.81 -2.72
N VAL A 229 -1.34 10.71 -2.85
CA VAL A 229 -2.62 10.40 -3.52
C VAL A 229 -2.37 9.88 -4.95
N ALA A 230 -1.52 10.57 -5.71
CA ALA A 230 -1.16 10.19 -7.08
C ALA A 230 -0.45 8.83 -7.12
N TYR A 231 0.48 8.57 -6.20
CA TYR A 231 1.20 7.31 -6.13
C TYR A 231 0.25 6.12 -5.84
N VAL A 232 -0.60 6.25 -4.82
CA VAL A 232 -1.50 5.14 -4.47
C VAL A 232 -2.59 4.95 -5.53
N ALA A 233 -3.07 6.04 -6.16
CA ALA A 233 -3.95 5.94 -7.32
C ALA A 233 -3.29 5.19 -8.48
N LEU A 234 -2.03 5.48 -8.78
CA LEU A 234 -1.27 4.81 -9.82
C LEU A 234 -1.05 3.33 -9.50
N GLU A 235 -0.54 3.02 -8.30
CA GLU A 235 -0.25 1.66 -7.83
C GLU A 235 -1.50 0.77 -7.86
N GLN A 236 -2.57 1.21 -7.21
CA GLN A 236 -3.82 0.45 -7.13
C GLN A 236 -4.58 0.46 -8.46
N GLY A 237 -4.49 1.55 -9.22
CA GLY A 237 -5.06 1.63 -10.56
C GLY A 237 -4.47 0.60 -11.51
N ILE A 238 -3.15 0.42 -11.53
CA ILE A 238 -2.48 -0.62 -12.30
C ILE A 238 -2.88 -2.01 -11.76
N ALA A 239 -2.68 -2.27 -10.46
CA ALA A 239 -2.92 -3.58 -9.86
C ALA A 239 -4.35 -4.09 -10.09
N ASN A 240 -5.36 -3.21 -9.95
CA ASN A 240 -6.77 -3.57 -10.16
C ASN A 240 -7.14 -3.72 -11.65
N SER A 241 -6.37 -3.10 -12.57
CA SER A 241 -6.65 -3.17 -14.01
C SER A 241 -6.01 -4.37 -14.71
N ILE A 242 -4.91 -4.92 -14.18
CA ILE A 242 -4.14 -6.01 -14.82
C ILE A 242 -5.04 -7.19 -15.22
N ALA A 243 -5.80 -7.74 -14.28
CA ALA A 243 -6.59 -8.93 -14.54
C ALA A 243 -7.68 -8.67 -15.60
N VAL A 244 -8.43 -7.56 -15.46
CA VAL A 244 -9.49 -7.19 -16.41
C VAL A 244 -8.90 -6.93 -17.79
N PHE A 245 -7.77 -6.22 -17.86
CA PHE A 245 -7.10 -5.90 -19.12
C PHE A 245 -6.63 -7.16 -19.85
N LEU A 246 -5.92 -8.05 -19.16
CA LEU A 246 -5.39 -9.29 -19.73
C LEU A 246 -6.51 -10.23 -20.19
N GLN A 247 -7.60 -10.34 -19.41
CA GLN A 247 -8.73 -11.17 -19.78
C GLN A 247 -9.50 -10.58 -20.98
N THR A 248 -9.67 -9.26 -21.04
CA THR A 248 -10.46 -8.59 -22.10
C THR A 248 -9.72 -8.51 -23.42
N TYR A 249 -8.46 -8.10 -23.42
CA TYR A 249 -7.70 -7.82 -24.66
C TYR A 249 -6.83 -8.99 -25.12
N HIS A 250 -6.36 -9.81 -24.19
CA HIS A 250 -5.43 -10.89 -24.47
C HIS A 250 -6.01 -12.28 -24.27
N GLN A 251 -7.30 -12.38 -23.85
CA GLN A 251 -8.01 -13.65 -23.61
C GLN A 251 -7.27 -14.58 -22.64
N ILE A 252 -6.52 -14.01 -21.70
CA ILE A 252 -5.76 -14.75 -20.69
C ILE A 252 -6.72 -15.32 -19.64
N GLU A 253 -6.54 -16.58 -19.29
CA GLU A 253 -7.34 -17.24 -18.24
C GLU A 253 -7.19 -16.52 -16.87
N PRO A 254 -8.24 -16.53 -16.02
CA PRO A 254 -8.22 -15.88 -14.71
C PRO A 254 -7.04 -16.28 -13.83
N GLN A 255 -6.64 -17.55 -13.86
CA GLN A 255 -5.52 -18.07 -13.10
C GLN A 255 -4.19 -17.42 -13.50
N TYR A 256 -3.92 -17.28 -14.80
CA TYR A 256 -2.70 -16.66 -15.30
C TYR A 256 -2.69 -15.15 -15.06
N SER A 257 -3.84 -14.48 -15.21
CA SER A 257 -3.94 -13.05 -14.91
C SER A 257 -3.68 -12.75 -13.41
N ALA A 258 -4.14 -13.62 -12.51
CA ALA A 258 -3.82 -13.53 -11.08
C ALA A 258 -2.33 -13.73 -10.79
N GLN A 259 -1.65 -14.63 -11.53
CA GLN A 259 -0.19 -14.80 -11.42
C GLN A 259 0.57 -13.54 -11.84
N VAL A 260 0.13 -12.84 -12.89
CA VAL A 260 0.75 -11.56 -13.32
C VAL A 260 0.61 -10.49 -12.23
N ILE A 261 -0.53 -10.43 -11.52
CA ILE A 261 -0.67 -9.53 -10.36
C ILE A 261 0.29 -9.92 -9.24
N SER A 262 0.41 -11.21 -8.97
CA SER A 262 1.41 -11.71 -7.99
C SER A 262 2.83 -11.30 -8.37
N GLN A 263 3.19 -11.42 -9.64
CA GLN A 263 4.49 -11.01 -10.16
C GLN A 263 4.69 -9.49 -10.07
N PHE A 264 3.64 -8.69 -10.30
CA PHE A 264 3.67 -7.22 -10.12
C PHE A 264 4.07 -6.86 -8.68
N TRP A 265 3.42 -7.45 -7.68
CA TRP A 265 3.76 -7.21 -6.28
C TRP A 265 5.14 -7.76 -5.89
N MET A 266 5.53 -8.90 -6.45
CA MET A 266 6.87 -9.46 -6.24
C MET A 266 7.94 -8.54 -6.81
N MET A 267 7.76 -8.01 -8.03
CA MET A 267 8.67 -7.07 -8.65
C MET A 267 8.75 -5.75 -7.88
N LEU A 268 7.64 -5.26 -7.34
CA LEU A 268 7.61 -4.11 -6.45
C LEU A 268 8.43 -4.37 -5.19
N THR A 269 8.32 -5.55 -4.59
CA THR A 269 9.10 -5.95 -3.41
C THR A 269 10.61 -6.03 -3.72
N LEU A 270 10.98 -6.66 -4.83
CA LEU A 270 12.38 -6.74 -5.30
C LEU A 270 12.94 -5.35 -5.61
N GLY A 271 12.13 -4.50 -6.23
CA GLY A 271 12.49 -3.12 -6.50
C GLY A 271 12.72 -2.29 -5.23
N CYS A 272 11.98 -2.54 -4.13
CA CYS A 272 12.27 -1.91 -2.83
C CYS A 272 13.66 -2.27 -2.31
N VAL A 273 14.07 -3.53 -2.41
CA VAL A 273 15.40 -3.98 -1.97
C VAL A 273 16.50 -3.30 -2.79
N LEU A 274 16.37 -3.30 -4.12
CA LEU A 274 17.32 -2.61 -4.99
C LEU A 274 17.29 -1.10 -4.77
N GLY A 275 16.11 -0.54 -4.56
CA GLY A 275 15.92 0.88 -4.28
C GLY A 275 16.68 1.36 -3.06
N LEU A 276 16.78 0.56 -1.99
CA LEU A 276 17.59 0.85 -0.81
C LEU A 276 19.08 1.01 -1.17
N VAL A 277 19.59 0.18 -2.08
CA VAL A 277 20.97 0.28 -2.56
C VAL A 277 21.15 1.54 -3.42
N LEU A 278 20.22 1.77 -4.36
CA LEU A 278 20.28 2.93 -5.26
C LEU A 278 20.22 4.26 -4.51
N LEU A 279 19.37 4.36 -3.47
CA LEU A 279 19.24 5.56 -2.64
C LEU A 279 20.48 5.85 -1.76
N LYS A 280 21.34 4.86 -1.52
CA LYS A 280 22.66 5.08 -0.92
C LYS A 280 23.70 5.59 -1.92
N LEU A 281 23.53 5.27 -3.20
CA LEU A 281 24.51 5.62 -4.23
C LEU A 281 24.15 6.92 -4.96
N PHE A 282 22.86 7.20 -5.15
CA PHE A 282 22.35 8.30 -5.94
C PHE A 282 21.39 9.21 -5.16
N ASP A 283 21.23 10.44 -5.66
CA ASP A 283 20.25 11.38 -5.12
C ASP A 283 18.82 10.83 -5.28
N ALA A 284 18.01 10.96 -4.21
CA ALA A 284 16.65 10.43 -4.17
C ALA A 284 15.75 11.00 -5.28
N LYS A 285 15.95 12.25 -5.70
CA LYS A 285 15.18 12.89 -6.77
C LYS A 285 15.52 12.26 -8.13
N LEU A 286 16.80 11.97 -8.39
CA LEU A 286 17.24 11.30 -9.61
C LEU A 286 16.67 9.87 -9.69
N VAL A 287 16.76 9.13 -8.59
CA VAL A 287 16.19 7.76 -8.53
C VAL A 287 14.69 7.81 -8.80
N LEU A 288 13.96 8.73 -8.13
CA LEU A 288 12.52 8.89 -8.35
C LEU A 288 12.18 9.22 -9.81
N MET A 289 12.92 10.13 -10.45
CA MET A 289 12.72 10.52 -11.86
C MET A 289 12.94 9.35 -12.83
N LEU A 290 14.03 8.59 -12.64
CA LEU A 290 14.34 7.40 -13.46
C LEU A 290 13.28 6.31 -13.29
N PHE A 291 12.79 6.10 -12.07
CA PHE A 291 11.73 5.15 -11.81
C PHE A 291 10.38 5.61 -12.39
N CYS A 292 10.07 6.91 -12.38
CA CYS A 292 8.89 7.43 -13.07
C CYS A 292 8.97 7.18 -14.57
N LEU A 293 10.14 7.42 -15.20
CA LEU A 293 10.33 7.15 -16.62
C LEU A 293 10.18 5.66 -16.94
N GLY A 294 10.82 4.79 -16.15
CA GLY A 294 10.69 3.34 -16.29
C GLY A 294 9.25 2.85 -16.12
N ALA A 295 8.51 3.38 -15.14
CA ALA A 295 7.09 3.07 -14.94
C ALA A 295 6.22 3.52 -16.12
N ALA A 296 6.47 4.72 -16.68
CA ALA A 296 5.75 5.21 -17.86
C ALA A 296 5.97 4.30 -19.07
N LEU A 297 7.24 3.98 -19.36
CA LEU A 297 7.60 3.10 -20.46
C LEU A 297 6.99 1.70 -20.28
N SER A 298 7.10 1.11 -19.08
CA SER A 298 6.52 -0.20 -18.80
C SER A 298 5.00 -0.20 -18.94
N LEU A 299 4.32 0.82 -18.40
CA LEU A 299 2.86 0.93 -18.50
C LEU A 299 2.41 1.09 -19.97
N ILE A 300 3.01 2.00 -20.71
CA ILE A 300 2.70 2.19 -22.15
C ILE A 300 2.92 0.89 -22.92
N THR A 301 4.08 0.23 -22.69
CA THR A 301 4.43 -1.03 -23.34
C THR A 301 3.44 -2.15 -23.01
N ALA A 302 2.96 -2.21 -21.74
CA ALA A 302 1.94 -3.17 -21.32
C ALA A 302 0.59 -2.94 -22.00
N LEU A 303 0.22 -1.67 -22.22
CA LEU A 303 -1.09 -1.31 -22.80
C LEU A 303 -1.14 -1.47 -24.33
N ILE A 304 -0.04 -1.24 -25.05
CA ILE A 304 -0.03 -1.28 -26.52
C ILE A 304 0.68 -2.52 -27.11
N GLY A 305 1.36 -3.30 -26.27
CA GLY A 305 2.18 -4.43 -26.73
C GLY A 305 1.37 -5.69 -27.02
N SER A 306 2.08 -6.71 -27.54
CA SER A 306 1.54 -8.06 -27.68
C SER A 306 1.27 -8.71 -26.30
N THR A 307 0.61 -9.87 -26.32
CA THR A 307 0.33 -10.65 -25.10
C THR A 307 1.59 -10.90 -24.27
N ASP A 308 2.66 -11.42 -24.91
CA ASP A 308 3.92 -11.70 -24.22
C ASP A 308 4.55 -10.44 -23.64
N THR A 309 4.45 -9.33 -24.37
CA THR A 309 4.95 -8.03 -23.92
C THR A 309 4.17 -7.53 -22.73
N ALA A 310 2.83 -7.64 -22.72
CA ALA A 310 1.99 -7.21 -21.61
C ALA A 310 2.27 -8.06 -20.34
N LEU A 311 2.44 -9.39 -20.50
CA LEU A 311 2.76 -10.30 -19.39
C LEU A 311 4.09 -9.97 -18.69
N LEU A 312 5.04 -9.37 -19.39
CA LEU A 312 6.32 -8.92 -18.82
C LEU A 312 6.27 -7.47 -18.33
N ALA A 313 5.61 -6.59 -19.08
CA ALA A 313 5.64 -5.16 -18.81
C ALA A 313 4.77 -4.77 -17.60
N PHE A 314 3.64 -5.45 -17.33
CA PHE A 314 2.87 -5.20 -16.11
C PHE A 314 3.67 -5.51 -14.84
N PRO A 315 4.30 -6.69 -14.65
CA PRO A 315 5.19 -6.92 -13.52
C PRO A 315 6.32 -5.89 -13.42
N LEU A 316 6.94 -5.54 -14.55
CA LEU A 316 8.03 -4.57 -14.58
C LEU A 316 7.57 -3.16 -14.14
N SER A 317 6.32 -2.78 -14.41
CA SER A 317 5.77 -1.53 -13.86
C SER A 317 5.77 -1.52 -12.33
N GLY A 318 5.47 -2.65 -11.68
CA GLY A 318 5.58 -2.81 -10.23
C GLY A 318 6.99 -2.55 -9.71
N PHE A 319 8.02 -3.07 -10.39
CA PHE A 319 9.41 -2.79 -10.05
C PHE A 319 9.70 -1.29 -10.03
N PHE A 320 9.28 -0.56 -11.04
CA PHE A 320 9.51 0.89 -11.12
C PHE A 320 8.62 1.72 -10.17
N LEU A 321 7.54 1.17 -9.62
CA LEU A 321 6.75 1.84 -8.58
C LEU A 321 7.37 1.74 -7.18
N SER A 322 8.25 0.79 -6.96
CA SER A 322 8.73 0.32 -5.66
C SER A 322 9.31 1.40 -4.72
N VAL A 323 10.09 2.33 -5.25
CA VAL A 323 10.76 3.37 -4.44
C VAL A 323 9.91 4.62 -4.23
N MET A 324 8.82 4.78 -5.00
CA MET A 324 8.11 6.06 -5.07
C MET A 324 7.51 6.46 -3.72
N TRP A 325 6.84 5.54 -3.03
CA TRP A 325 6.29 5.79 -1.70
C TRP A 325 7.35 6.29 -0.73
N SER A 326 8.42 5.50 -0.57
CA SER A 326 9.47 5.79 0.41
C SER A 326 10.19 7.10 0.12
N VAL A 327 10.45 7.39 -1.16
CA VAL A 327 11.12 8.62 -1.59
C VAL A 327 10.20 9.83 -1.39
N LEU A 328 8.95 9.77 -1.82
CA LEU A 328 7.98 10.86 -1.64
C LEU A 328 7.77 11.18 -0.15
N PHE A 329 7.62 10.14 0.67
CA PHE A 329 7.45 10.29 2.11
C PHE A 329 8.68 10.91 2.77
N SER A 330 9.88 10.44 2.40
CA SER A 330 11.14 10.98 2.89
C SER A 330 11.35 12.44 2.45
N LEU A 331 11.10 12.75 1.18
CA LEU A 331 11.22 14.13 0.66
C LEU A 331 10.25 15.07 1.37
N ALA A 332 9.02 14.63 1.64
CA ALA A 332 8.02 15.41 2.37
C ALA A 332 8.50 15.76 3.78
N LEU A 333 8.94 14.75 4.54
CA LEU A 333 9.44 14.96 5.91
C LEU A 333 10.69 15.80 5.94
N ASN A 334 11.61 15.65 4.98
CA ASN A 334 12.83 16.43 4.86
C ASN A 334 12.60 17.86 4.33
N SER A 335 11.40 18.19 3.90
CA SER A 335 11.01 19.53 3.42
C SER A 335 10.30 20.36 4.48
N VAL A 336 10.09 19.85 5.69
CA VAL A 336 9.51 20.56 6.84
C VAL A 336 10.48 20.58 8.00
N SER A 337 10.50 21.69 8.75
CA SER A 337 11.41 21.88 9.88
C SER A 337 10.92 21.23 11.19
N SER A 338 9.62 21.01 11.34
CA SER A 338 9.01 20.51 12.58
C SER A 338 7.68 19.81 12.30
N GLY A 339 7.10 19.14 13.31
CA GLY A 339 5.78 18.52 13.22
C GLY A 339 5.73 17.25 12.35
N HIS A 340 6.85 16.52 12.26
CA HIS A 340 6.99 15.33 11.42
C HIS A 340 5.89 14.27 11.67
N GLY A 341 5.44 14.12 12.93
CA GLY A 341 4.33 13.20 13.27
C GLY A 341 2.99 13.60 12.64
N ALA A 342 2.63 14.89 12.74
CA ALA A 342 1.40 15.40 12.15
C ALA A 342 1.46 15.38 10.61
N VAL A 343 2.60 15.73 10.02
CA VAL A 343 2.83 15.63 8.57
C VAL A 343 2.71 14.17 8.10
N SER A 344 3.30 13.22 8.82
CA SER A 344 3.14 11.79 8.52
C SER A 344 1.68 11.36 8.54
N GLY A 345 0.91 11.81 9.54
CA GLY A 345 -0.54 11.55 9.61
C GLY A 345 -1.29 12.09 8.39
N VAL A 346 -1.00 13.33 7.98
CA VAL A 346 -1.57 13.94 6.78
C VAL A 346 -1.20 13.16 5.53
N LEU A 347 0.05 12.76 5.37
CA LEU A 347 0.50 11.97 4.23
C LEU A 347 -0.17 10.59 4.17
N CYS A 348 -0.36 9.93 5.32
CA CYS A 348 -1.05 8.64 5.37
C CYS A 348 -2.54 8.75 4.93
N THR A 349 -3.20 9.89 5.15
CA THR A 349 -4.56 10.08 4.58
C THR A 349 -4.55 10.08 3.04
N GLY A 350 -3.39 10.37 2.41
CA GLY A 350 -3.21 10.29 0.96
C GLY A 350 -3.38 8.89 0.36
N ILE A 351 -3.38 7.83 1.18
CA ILE A 351 -3.71 6.45 0.75
C ILE A 351 -5.13 6.40 0.13
N VAL A 352 -5.98 7.36 0.45
CA VAL A 352 -7.28 7.56 -0.21
C VAL A 352 -7.19 7.64 -1.74
N GLY A 353 -6.01 7.93 -2.30
CA GLY A 353 -5.76 7.92 -3.74
C GLY A 353 -6.16 6.60 -4.42
N GLY A 354 -6.03 5.47 -3.71
CA GLY A 354 -6.50 4.16 -4.19
C GLY A 354 -8.01 4.08 -4.46
N ALA A 355 -8.81 4.95 -3.83
CA ALA A 355 -10.23 5.05 -4.07
C ALA A 355 -10.56 5.67 -5.45
N LEU A 356 -9.68 6.49 -6.01
CA LEU A 356 -10.00 7.33 -7.16
C LEU A 356 -9.77 6.63 -8.50
N ALA A 357 -8.72 5.79 -8.59
CA ALA A 357 -8.24 5.25 -9.86
C ALA A 357 -9.27 4.33 -10.54
N SER A 358 -9.77 3.33 -9.82
CA SER A 358 -10.66 2.32 -10.42
C SER A 358 -12.01 2.88 -10.91
N PRO A 359 -12.74 3.75 -10.16
CA PRO A 359 -13.92 4.40 -10.68
C PRO A 359 -13.63 5.29 -11.88
N LEU A 360 -12.53 6.05 -11.86
CA LEU A 360 -12.13 6.92 -12.95
C LEU A 360 -11.84 6.12 -14.22
N ILE A 361 -11.07 5.03 -14.11
CA ILE A 361 -10.81 4.13 -15.23
C ILE A 361 -12.11 3.54 -15.75
N GLY A 362 -13.02 3.12 -14.86
CA GLY A 362 -14.32 2.57 -15.24
C GLY A 362 -15.18 3.56 -16.04
N ILE A 363 -15.28 4.81 -15.55
CA ILE A 363 -16.03 5.88 -16.25
C ILE A 363 -15.39 6.16 -17.62
N LEU A 364 -14.07 6.32 -17.67
CA LEU A 364 -13.37 6.62 -18.92
C LEU A 364 -13.48 5.46 -19.92
N ALA A 365 -13.45 4.21 -19.43
CA ALA A 365 -13.65 3.04 -20.29
C ALA A 365 -15.06 2.99 -20.90
N GLN A 366 -16.10 3.35 -20.15
CA GLN A 366 -17.46 3.47 -20.66
C GLN A 366 -17.59 4.61 -21.69
N LEU A 367 -17.00 5.77 -21.41
CA LEU A 367 -17.09 6.94 -22.29
C LEU A 367 -16.31 6.75 -23.59
N SER A 368 -15.12 6.13 -23.52
CA SER A 368 -14.25 5.92 -24.69
C SER A 368 -14.54 4.63 -25.44
N GLY A 369 -15.28 3.70 -24.84
CA GLY A 369 -15.46 2.33 -25.37
C GLY A 369 -14.18 1.48 -25.30
N SER A 370 -13.13 1.95 -24.61
CA SER A 370 -11.83 1.28 -24.57
C SER A 370 -11.18 1.36 -23.19
N LEU A 371 -10.98 0.20 -22.56
CA LEU A 371 -10.25 0.09 -21.31
C LEU A 371 -8.76 0.49 -21.47
N GLN A 372 -8.19 0.23 -22.67
CA GLN A 372 -6.81 0.61 -23.00
C GLN A 372 -6.60 2.13 -22.91
N LEU A 373 -7.51 2.89 -23.56
CA LEU A 373 -7.48 4.36 -23.50
C LEU A 373 -7.73 4.88 -22.09
N ALA A 374 -8.67 4.24 -21.37
CA ALA A 374 -8.95 4.60 -19.98
C ALA A 374 -7.74 4.43 -19.06
N CYS A 375 -6.97 3.35 -19.22
CA CYS A 375 -5.77 3.10 -18.42
C CYS A 375 -4.65 4.12 -18.68
N LEU A 376 -4.63 4.80 -19.82
CA LEU A 376 -3.66 5.88 -20.08
C LEU A 376 -3.80 7.07 -19.12
N VAL A 377 -4.97 7.23 -18.47
CA VAL A 377 -5.15 8.25 -17.42
C VAL A 377 -4.14 8.11 -16.28
N LEU A 378 -3.62 6.89 -16.06
CA LEU A 378 -2.61 6.62 -15.04
C LEU A 378 -1.26 7.28 -15.31
N LEU A 379 -1.03 7.77 -16.52
CA LEU A 379 0.14 8.61 -16.83
C LEU A 379 0.06 10.01 -16.19
N LEU A 380 -1.14 10.51 -15.87
CA LEU A 380 -1.31 11.83 -15.24
C LEU A 380 -0.73 11.84 -13.80
N PRO A 381 -1.14 10.93 -12.89
CA PRO A 381 -0.51 10.84 -11.57
C PRO A 381 0.99 10.57 -11.64
N LEU A 382 1.44 9.78 -12.61
CA LEU A 382 2.88 9.53 -12.82
C LEU A 382 3.63 10.80 -13.23
N GLY A 383 3.06 11.61 -14.13
CA GLY A 383 3.60 12.92 -14.53
C GLY A 383 3.66 13.89 -13.34
N TYR A 384 2.65 13.86 -12.45
CA TYR A 384 2.67 14.66 -11.23
C TYR A 384 3.79 14.24 -10.27
N ILE A 385 4.02 12.94 -10.08
CA ILE A 385 5.13 12.42 -9.26
C ILE A 385 6.48 12.83 -9.85
N ALA A 386 6.64 12.74 -11.17
CA ALA A 386 7.86 13.19 -11.86
C ALA A 386 8.09 14.71 -11.69
N TRP A 387 7.00 15.50 -11.75
CA TRP A 387 7.08 16.93 -11.47
C TRP A 387 7.51 17.21 -10.02
N ILE A 388 6.98 16.48 -9.04
CA ILE A 388 7.41 16.57 -7.64
C ILE A 388 8.91 16.21 -7.49
N ALA A 389 9.39 15.18 -8.19
CA ALA A 389 10.81 14.82 -8.19
C ALA A 389 11.70 15.97 -8.66
N TRP A 390 11.25 16.72 -9.66
CA TRP A 390 11.95 17.90 -10.15
C TRP A 390 11.84 19.09 -9.20
N TRP A 391 10.62 19.39 -8.73
CA TRP A 391 10.29 20.56 -7.93
C TRP A 391 10.81 20.48 -6.48
N ALA A 392 10.83 19.31 -5.84
CA ALA A 392 11.14 19.16 -4.43
C ALA A 392 12.51 19.76 -4.05
N GLN A 393 12.52 20.55 -2.98
CA GLN A 393 13.74 21.16 -2.40
C GLN A 393 13.81 20.79 -0.93
N PRO A 394 14.31 19.58 -0.58
CA PRO A 394 14.41 19.16 0.80
C PRO A 394 15.46 20.00 1.56
N ILE A 395 15.12 20.37 2.79
CA ILE A 395 16.05 21.10 3.71
C ILE A 395 17.23 20.19 4.06
N VAL A 396 16.95 18.88 4.23
CA VAL A 396 17.97 17.87 4.49
C VAL A 396 18.11 16.96 3.28
N ARG A 397 19.27 16.97 2.63
CA ARG A 397 19.56 16.06 1.50
C ARG A 397 19.99 14.70 2.00
N ASN A 398 19.67 13.65 1.23
CA ASN A 398 20.14 12.30 1.52
C ASN A 398 21.68 12.25 1.46
N HIS A 399 22.29 11.63 2.49
CA HIS A 399 23.72 11.34 2.48
C HIS A 399 24.00 10.16 1.54
N THR A 400 24.56 10.44 0.37
CA THR A 400 25.05 9.42 -0.55
C THR A 400 26.50 9.05 -0.22
N VAL A 401 26.91 7.83 -0.55
CA VAL A 401 28.30 7.36 -0.35
C VAL A 401 29.30 8.29 -1.04
N ARG A 402 28.98 8.85 -2.21
CA ARG A 402 29.79 9.86 -2.91
C ARG A 402 30.01 11.14 -2.11
N MET A 403 29.01 11.60 -1.33
CA MET A 403 29.18 12.75 -0.43
C MET A 403 30.13 12.43 0.74
N PHE A 404 30.13 11.19 1.22
CA PHE A 404 31.04 10.75 2.29
C PHE A 404 32.50 10.76 1.81
N TRP A 405 32.77 10.26 0.62
CA TRP A 405 34.09 10.27 0.04
C TRP A 405 34.60 11.70 -0.24
N HIS A 406 33.78 12.57 -0.79
CA HIS A 406 34.16 13.96 -1.04
C HIS A 406 34.46 14.74 0.24
N LYS A 407 33.72 14.46 1.33
CA LYS A 407 33.95 15.10 2.66
C LYS A 407 35.19 14.56 3.34
N GLN A 408 35.51 13.28 3.21
CA GLN A 408 36.76 12.70 3.67
C GLN A 408 37.95 13.25 2.88
N THR A 409 37.88 13.31 1.58
CA THR A 409 38.96 13.88 0.75
C THR A 409 39.24 15.35 1.12
N GLN A 410 38.20 16.18 1.30
CA GLN A 410 38.38 17.57 1.75
C GLN A 410 38.92 17.69 3.19
N LEU A 411 38.61 16.77 4.09
CA LEU A 411 39.15 16.73 5.43
C LEU A 411 40.61 16.29 5.42
N THR A 412 40.97 15.33 4.60
CA THR A 412 42.36 14.88 4.41
C THR A 412 43.20 15.97 3.76
N GLU A 413 42.71 16.63 2.69
CA GLU A 413 43.38 17.78 2.07
C GLU A 413 43.55 18.97 3.03
N LYS A 414 42.57 19.24 3.91
CA LYS A 414 42.66 20.26 4.94
C LYS A 414 43.68 19.89 6.03
N GLN A 415 43.79 18.63 6.43
CA GLN A 415 44.77 18.16 7.42
C GLN A 415 46.18 18.17 6.84
N GLU A 416 46.36 17.81 5.57
CA GLU A 416 47.62 17.92 4.86
C GLU A 416 48.06 19.39 4.65
N ALA A 417 47.08 20.30 4.37
CA ALA A 417 47.36 21.72 4.19
C ALA A 417 47.64 22.47 5.51
N THR A 418 47.21 21.93 6.65
CA THR A 418 47.45 22.53 7.96
C THR A 418 48.68 21.95 8.68
N GLY A 419 49.39 20.97 8.11
CA GLY A 419 50.71 20.51 8.60
C GLY A 419 50.70 19.92 10.00
N GLN A 420 49.59 19.35 10.46
CA GLN A 420 49.47 18.67 11.74
C GLN A 420 48.79 17.32 11.59
#